data_0acc477b0195afe90c6e1e154839fbee
#
_entry.id   0acc477b0195afe90c6e1e154839fbee
#
_cell.length_a   1.000
_cell.length_b   1.000
_cell.length_c   1.000
_cell.angle_alpha   90.00
_cell.angle_beta   90.00
_cell.angle_gamma   90.00
#
_symmetry.space_group_name_H-M   'P 1'
#
loop_
_entity.id
_entity.type
_entity.pdbx_description
1 polymer ?
#
loop_
_entity_poly.entity_id
_entity_poly.type
_entity_poly.pdbx_seq_one_letter_code
_entity_poly.pdbx_strand_id
1 'polypeptide(L)'
;MLLKNLINNLPEKKKKITITGLSSNSKEVKLGHIFFAIKGNSTDGEKFIKEAINNGASVIVCSNNFYHKDKKILIIKRKNIRNLASEVSSKFYKLKPKNIIAVTGTNGKTSVADLFYQILSSNSIPVASIGTLGIKYKNKIIKTGLTSPDVISTHKYLQILKKNKIDNVIIEASSHGLHQDRLHHINFKAAIFTNFSQDHLD
;
A
#
# COMPACT_ATOMS: atom_id res chain seq x y z
N MET A 1 -2.21 -11.56 13.04
CA MET A 1 -3.66 -11.23 13.02
C MET A 1 -4.42 -12.40 12.42
N LEU A 2 -5.64 -12.73 12.89
CA LEU A 2 -6.40 -13.83 12.28
C LEU A 2 -6.97 -13.42 10.91
N LEU A 3 -6.94 -14.34 9.95
CA LEU A 3 -7.40 -14.10 8.57
C LEU A 3 -8.87 -13.65 8.50
N LYS A 4 -9.73 -14.18 9.39
CA LYS A 4 -11.16 -13.77 9.48
C LYS A 4 -11.36 -12.27 9.75
N ASN A 5 -10.38 -11.61 10.38
CA ASN A 5 -10.44 -10.17 10.66
C ASN A 5 -9.99 -9.31 9.46
N LEU A 6 -9.45 -9.95 8.44
CA LEU A 6 -8.90 -9.30 7.23
C LEU A 6 -9.80 -9.51 6.01
N ILE A 7 -10.30 -10.73 5.83
CA ILE A 7 -11.07 -11.14 4.66
C ILE A 7 -12.37 -11.79 5.10
N ASN A 8 -13.48 -11.32 4.57
CA ASN A 8 -14.79 -11.87 4.81
C ASN A 8 -15.08 -13.11 3.94
N ASN A 9 -16.15 -13.86 4.26
CA ASN A 9 -16.66 -15.01 3.50
C ASN A 9 -15.62 -16.12 3.30
N LEU A 10 -14.92 -16.49 4.38
CA LEU A 10 -13.96 -17.58 4.39
C LEU A 10 -14.61 -18.88 4.90
N PRO A 11 -14.16 -20.06 4.40
CA PRO A 11 -14.52 -21.34 4.99
C PRO A 11 -14.11 -21.41 6.48
N GLU A 12 -14.94 -22.01 7.33
CA GLU A 12 -14.73 -22.06 8.80
C GLU A 12 -13.31 -22.54 9.18
N LYS A 13 -12.83 -23.62 8.55
CA LYS A 13 -11.50 -24.20 8.81
C LYS A 13 -10.34 -23.24 8.48
N LYS A 14 -10.56 -22.22 7.63
CA LYS A 14 -9.55 -21.26 7.20
C LYS A 14 -9.58 -19.93 7.97
N LYS A 15 -10.62 -19.68 8.74
CA LYS A 15 -10.80 -18.46 9.55
C LYS A 15 -9.71 -18.29 10.62
N LYS A 16 -9.12 -19.38 11.10
CA LYS A 16 -8.11 -19.42 12.19
C LYS A 16 -6.66 -19.24 11.70
N ILE A 17 -6.42 -19.06 10.39
CA ILE A 17 -5.06 -18.85 9.87
C ILE A 17 -4.51 -17.53 10.44
N THR A 18 -3.33 -17.61 11.04
CA THR A 18 -2.62 -16.42 11.55
C THR A 18 -1.80 -15.79 10.43
N ILE A 19 -2.03 -14.51 10.18
CA ILE A 19 -1.31 -13.71 9.19
C ILE A 19 -0.28 -12.85 9.92
N THR A 20 0.97 -12.94 9.47
CA THR A 20 2.13 -12.23 10.03
C THR A 20 2.53 -11.01 9.21
N GLY A 21 2.14 -10.95 7.92
CA GLY A 21 2.43 -9.84 7.03
C GLY A 21 1.72 -9.93 5.68
N LEU A 22 1.92 -8.91 4.87
CA LEU A 22 1.34 -8.75 3.54
C LEU A 22 2.45 -8.44 2.55
N SER A 23 2.40 -8.97 1.33
CA SER A 23 3.31 -8.60 0.25
C SER A 23 2.67 -8.76 -1.13
N SER A 24 3.06 -7.90 -2.07
CA SER A 24 2.86 -8.07 -3.51
C SER A 24 4.17 -8.40 -4.24
N ASN A 25 5.30 -8.44 -3.52
CA ASN A 25 6.61 -8.84 -4.02
C ASN A 25 6.97 -10.22 -3.45
N SER A 26 7.11 -11.24 -4.31
CA SER A 26 7.43 -12.61 -3.90
C SER A 26 8.71 -12.72 -3.07
N LYS A 27 9.73 -11.90 -3.38
CA LYS A 27 11.01 -11.87 -2.68
C LYS A 27 10.93 -11.34 -1.24
N GLU A 28 9.89 -10.56 -0.92
CA GLU A 28 9.65 -10.01 0.42
C GLU A 28 8.69 -10.88 1.26
N VAL A 29 8.17 -11.95 0.66
CA VAL A 29 7.28 -12.88 1.37
C VAL A 29 8.06 -13.60 2.47
N LYS A 30 7.41 -13.74 3.63
CA LYS A 30 7.89 -14.50 4.78
C LYS A 30 6.81 -15.46 5.26
N LEU A 31 7.19 -16.36 6.17
CA LEU A 31 6.26 -17.34 6.74
C LEU A 31 5.00 -16.65 7.31
N GLY A 32 3.83 -17.13 6.88
CA GLY A 32 2.55 -16.61 7.34
C GLY A 32 2.03 -15.38 6.58
N HIS A 33 2.71 -14.92 5.53
CA HIS A 33 2.24 -13.78 4.73
C HIS A 33 1.05 -14.13 3.86
N ILE A 34 0.25 -13.09 3.54
CA ILE A 34 -0.62 -13.07 2.37
C ILE A 34 0.19 -12.53 1.19
N PHE A 35 0.25 -13.26 0.10
CA PHE A 35 0.79 -12.78 -1.18
C PHE A 35 -0.35 -12.37 -2.10
N PHE A 36 -0.31 -11.14 -2.60
CA PHE A 36 -1.24 -10.60 -3.58
C PHE A 36 -0.58 -10.63 -4.96
N ALA A 37 -1.02 -11.55 -5.81
CA ALA A 37 -0.50 -11.72 -7.18
C ALA A 37 -1.05 -10.63 -8.12
N ILE A 38 -0.65 -9.38 -7.88
CA ILE A 38 -1.14 -8.20 -8.61
C ILE A 38 -0.50 -8.15 -10.00
N LYS A 39 -1.33 -8.00 -11.02
CA LYS A 39 -0.87 -7.72 -12.39
C LYS A 39 -0.38 -6.27 -12.47
N GLY A 40 0.91 -6.08 -12.74
CA GLY A 40 1.54 -4.80 -13.02
C GLY A 40 1.49 -4.44 -14.51
N ASN A 41 2.06 -3.28 -14.89
CA ASN A 41 2.14 -2.86 -16.28
C ASN A 41 3.12 -3.72 -17.09
N SER A 42 4.27 -4.07 -16.52
CA SER A 42 5.34 -4.84 -17.19
C SER A 42 5.38 -6.32 -16.80
N THR A 43 4.80 -6.69 -15.66
CA THR A 43 4.88 -8.06 -15.16
C THR A 43 3.57 -8.52 -14.55
N ASP A 44 3.26 -9.80 -14.71
CA ASP A 44 2.11 -10.45 -14.08
C ASP A 44 2.55 -11.10 -12.76
N GLY A 45 1.98 -10.66 -11.64
CA GLY A 45 2.27 -11.20 -10.31
C GLY A 45 1.96 -12.68 -10.15
N GLU A 46 1.09 -13.23 -10.98
CA GLU A 46 0.75 -14.67 -10.95
C GLU A 46 1.93 -15.58 -11.30
N LYS A 47 2.88 -15.10 -12.11
CA LYS A 47 4.12 -15.83 -12.43
C LYS A 47 4.98 -16.10 -11.19
N PHE A 48 4.83 -15.31 -10.14
CA PHE A 48 5.63 -15.40 -8.91
C PHE A 48 4.94 -16.14 -7.75
N ILE A 49 3.76 -16.75 -8.00
CA ILE A 49 3.02 -17.47 -6.95
C ILE A 49 3.85 -18.62 -6.37
N LYS A 50 4.52 -19.41 -7.21
CA LYS A 50 5.35 -20.53 -6.76
C LYS A 50 6.48 -20.06 -5.85
N GLU A 51 7.15 -18.96 -6.23
CA GLU A 51 8.22 -18.36 -5.42
C GLU A 51 7.68 -17.84 -4.08
N ALA A 52 6.52 -17.17 -4.09
CA ALA A 52 5.88 -16.70 -2.87
C ALA A 52 5.52 -17.85 -1.90
N ILE A 53 5.05 -18.98 -2.43
CA ILE A 53 4.77 -20.19 -1.64
C ILE A 53 6.05 -20.74 -1.03
N ASN A 54 7.12 -20.87 -1.82
CA ASN A 54 8.42 -21.36 -1.35
C ASN A 54 9.00 -20.44 -0.26
N ASN A 55 8.74 -19.14 -0.33
CA ASN A 55 9.15 -18.16 0.68
C ASN A 55 8.23 -18.11 1.91
N GLY A 56 7.17 -18.95 1.96
CA GLY A 56 6.35 -19.16 3.15
C GLY A 56 5.00 -18.45 3.17
N ALA A 57 4.47 -18.04 2.01
CA ALA A 57 3.10 -17.52 1.96
C ALA A 57 2.10 -18.59 2.43
N SER A 58 1.22 -18.23 3.36
CA SER A 58 0.13 -19.09 3.83
C SER A 58 -1.16 -18.85 3.04
N VAL A 59 -1.29 -17.68 2.42
CA VAL A 59 -2.46 -17.29 1.63
C VAL A 59 -1.98 -16.64 0.34
N ILE A 60 -2.56 -17.06 -0.77
CA ILE A 60 -2.35 -16.48 -2.11
C ILE A 60 -3.65 -15.85 -2.57
N VAL A 61 -3.60 -14.60 -3.00
CA VAL A 61 -4.71 -13.92 -3.68
C VAL A 61 -4.34 -13.77 -5.15
N CYS A 62 -5.13 -14.35 -6.06
CA CYS A 62 -4.90 -14.32 -7.50
C CYS A 62 -6.21 -14.12 -8.27
N SER A 63 -6.14 -13.80 -9.57
CA SER A 63 -7.31 -13.59 -10.43
C SER A 63 -7.76 -14.89 -11.13
N ASN A 64 -6.81 -15.72 -11.53
CA ASN A 64 -7.04 -16.95 -12.24
C ASN A 64 -7.17 -18.17 -11.33
N ASN A 65 -7.58 -19.30 -11.91
CA ASN A 65 -7.59 -20.58 -11.23
C ASN A 65 -6.16 -21.08 -11.10
N PHE A 66 -5.58 -20.84 -9.94
CA PHE A 66 -4.30 -21.45 -9.58
C PHE A 66 -4.56 -22.66 -8.68
N TYR A 67 -4.04 -23.82 -9.08
CA TYR A 67 -4.14 -25.05 -8.31
C TYR A 67 -2.81 -25.35 -7.63
N HIS A 68 -2.85 -25.63 -6.35
CA HIS A 68 -1.70 -26.12 -5.58
C HIS A 68 -2.08 -27.35 -4.78
N LYS A 69 -1.23 -28.38 -4.81
CA LYS A 69 -1.48 -29.67 -4.13
C LYS A 69 -1.44 -29.55 -2.60
N ASP A 70 -0.65 -28.65 -2.06
CA ASP A 70 -0.57 -28.46 -0.60
C ASP A 70 -1.81 -27.77 -0.05
N LYS A 71 -2.64 -28.53 0.68
CA LYS A 71 -3.85 -28.06 1.32
C LYS A 71 -3.61 -27.05 2.47
N LYS A 72 -2.36 -26.88 2.92
CA LYS A 72 -2.00 -25.87 3.92
C LYS A 72 -2.05 -24.46 3.34
N ILE A 73 -1.82 -24.30 2.02
CA ILE A 73 -1.89 -23.03 1.33
C ILE A 73 -3.35 -22.72 0.99
N LEU A 74 -3.82 -21.54 1.38
CA LEU A 74 -5.15 -21.07 0.98
C LEU A 74 -5.04 -20.21 -0.28
N ILE A 75 -5.71 -20.63 -1.34
CA ILE A 75 -5.87 -19.86 -2.58
C ILE A 75 -7.22 -19.11 -2.51
N ILE A 76 -7.17 -17.80 -2.69
CA ILE A 76 -8.34 -16.92 -2.73
C ILE A 76 -8.42 -16.27 -4.10
N LYS A 77 -9.47 -16.58 -4.85
CA LYS A 77 -9.71 -15.99 -6.16
C LYS A 77 -10.47 -14.67 -6.03
N ARG A 78 -9.98 -13.61 -6.67
CA ARG A 78 -10.63 -12.29 -6.74
C ARG A 78 -10.33 -11.61 -8.08
N LYS A 79 -11.38 -11.02 -8.69
CA LYS A 79 -11.22 -10.24 -9.94
C LYS A 79 -10.40 -8.96 -9.68
N ASN A 80 -10.73 -8.23 -8.64
CA ASN A 80 -10.00 -7.01 -8.26
C ASN A 80 -9.08 -7.27 -7.06
N ILE A 81 -7.85 -7.73 -7.35
CA ILE A 81 -6.84 -8.03 -6.31
C ILE A 81 -6.36 -6.74 -5.64
N ARG A 82 -6.25 -5.62 -6.39
CA ARG A 82 -5.75 -4.34 -5.85
C ARG A 82 -6.69 -3.78 -4.79
N ASN A 83 -7.99 -3.82 -5.06
CA ASN A 83 -9.00 -3.39 -4.10
C ASN A 83 -8.95 -4.24 -2.82
N LEU A 84 -8.88 -5.58 -2.94
CA LEU A 84 -8.75 -6.46 -1.78
C LEU A 84 -7.43 -6.23 -1.04
N ALA A 85 -6.32 -6.01 -1.74
CA ALA A 85 -5.03 -5.71 -1.13
C ALA A 85 -5.10 -4.41 -0.32
N SER A 86 -5.77 -3.39 -0.83
CA SER A 86 -6.00 -2.13 -0.12
C SER A 86 -6.88 -2.31 1.13
N GLU A 87 -8.01 -2.99 0.99
CA GLU A 87 -8.91 -3.30 2.11
C GLU A 87 -8.19 -4.06 3.22
N VAL A 88 -7.48 -5.14 2.85
CA VAL A 88 -6.72 -5.97 3.79
C VAL A 88 -5.59 -5.18 4.44
N SER A 89 -4.88 -4.36 3.67
CA SER A 89 -3.79 -3.51 4.18
C SER A 89 -4.31 -2.48 5.18
N SER A 90 -5.45 -1.86 4.90
CA SER A 90 -6.10 -0.92 5.81
C SER A 90 -6.45 -1.57 7.15
N LYS A 91 -6.97 -2.81 7.12
CA LYS A 91 -7.32 -3.59 8.32
C LYS A 91 -6.10 -4.13 9.07
N PHE A 92 -5.05 -4.52 8.34
CA PHE A 92 -3.83 -5.06 8.93
C PHE A 92 -2.97 -3.97 9.59
N TYR A 93 -2.76 -2.86 8.91
CA TYR A 93 -2.04 -1.68 9.39
C TYR A 93 -3.02 -0.64 9.96
N LYS A 94 -3.58 -0.91 11.14
CA LYS A 94 -4.71 -0.16 11.71
C LYS A 94 -4.39 1.29 12.10
N LEU A 95 -3.15 1.55 12.57
CA LEU A 95 -2.79 2.87 13.06
C LEU A 95 -2.54 3.82 11.89
N LYS A 96 -3.21 4.95 11.88
CA LYS A 96 -3.11 5.99 10.85
C LYS A 96 -2.87 7.37 11.45
N PRO A 97 -2.12 8.25 10.79
CA PRO A 97 -2.07 9.67 11.12
C PRO A 97 -3.47 10.30 11.12
N LYS A 98 -3.68 11.35 11.91
CA LYS A 98 -4.99 12.03 12.00
C LYS A 98 -5.28 12.90 10.78
N ASN A 99 -4.27 13.58 10.27
CA ASN A 99 -4.37 14.54 9.19
C ASN A 99 -3.57 14.00 7.99
N ILE A 100 -4.26 13.34 7.06
CA ILE A 100 -3.68 12.88 5.81
C ILE A 100 -4.23 13.77 4.70
N ILE A 101 -3.35 14.42 3.95
CA ILE A 101 -3.66 15.33 2.85
C ILE A 101 -3.12 14.73 1.57
N ALA A 102 -3.93 14.72 0.51
CA ALA A 102 -3.46 14.39 -0.83
C ALA A 102 -3.06 15.66 -1.59
N VAL A 103 -2.03 15.56 -2.44
CA VAL A 103 -1.75 16.57 -3.45
C VAL A 103 -1.68 15.92 -4.82
N THR A 104 -2.49 16.42 -5.75
CA THR A 104 -2.55 15.94 -7.14
C THR A 104 -2.49 17.11 -8.14
N GLY A 105 -2.40 16.79 -9.41
CA GLY A 105 -2.31 17.71 -10.54
C GLY A 105 -1.19 17.30 -11.48
N THR A 106 -1.05 17.99 -12.60
CA THR A 106 -0.01 17.70 -13.59
C THR A 106 1.36 18.06 -13.04
N ASN A 107 1.56 19.31 -12.64
CA ASN A 107 2.82 19.85 -12.15
C ASN A 107 2.68 20.37 -10.72
N GLY A 108 3.81 20.50 -9.99
CA GLY A 108 3.87 21.12 -8.68
C GLY A 108 3.54 20.21 -7.48
N LYS A 109 3.15 18.96 -7.68
CA LYS A 109 2.84 18.01 -6.59
C LYS A 109 3.98 17.89 -5.58
N THR A 110 5.18 17.63 -6.08
CA THR A 110 6.39 17.46 -5.25
C THR A 110 6.76 18.75 -4.54
N SER A 111 6.68 19.90 -5.22
CA SER A 111 6.96 21.21 -4.63
C SER A 111 6.00 21.52 -3.47
N VAL A 112 4.70 21.30 -3.67
CA VAL A 112 3.68 21.52 -2.63
C VAL A 112 3.89 20.54 -1.45
N ALA A 113 4.18 19.27 -1.74
CA ALA A 113 4.44 18.29 -0.69
C ALA A 113 5.70 18.64 0.13
N ASP A 114 6.75 19.11 -0.54
CA ASP A 114 7.99 19.51 0.10
C ASP A 114 7.85 20.80 0.91
N LEU A 115 7.17 21.81 0.38
CA LEU A 115 6.84 23.06 1.10
C LEU A 115 5.99 22.78 2.36
N PHE A 116 4.96 21.96 2.23
CA PHE A 116 4.16 21.53 3.37
C PHE A 116 5.02 20.90 4.46
N TYR A 117 5.92 19.98 4.07
CA TYR A 117 6.86 19.36 5.00
C TYR A 117 7.78 20.39 5.65
N GLN A 118 8.37 21.29 4.88
CA GLN A 118 9.31 22.31 5.38
C GLN A 118 8.63 23.27 6.34
N ILE A 119 7.47 23.81 5.98
CA ILE A 119 6.72 24.79 6.81
C ILE A 119 6.38 24.18 8.17
N LEU A 120 5.81 22.98 8.21
CA LEU A 120 5.44 22.35 9.47
C LEU A 120 6.68 21.92 10.28
N SER A 121 7.71 21.40 9.62
CA SER A 121 8.95 20.99 10.26
C SER A 121 9.70 22.18 10.89
N SER A 122 9.77 23.32 10.20
CA SER A 122 10.39 24.55 10.72
C SER A 122 9.66 25.10 11.97
N ASN A 123 8.37 24.84 12.06
CA ASN A 123 7.56 25.20 13.22
C ASN A 123 7.51 24.08 14.29
N SER A 124 8.43 23.12 14.23
CA SER A 124 8.51 21.99 15.18
C SER A 124 7.23 21.12 15.25
N ILE A 125 6.39 21.16 14.21
CA ILE A 125 5.19 20.33 14.12
C ILE A 125 5.57 18.97 13.47
N PRO A 126 5.28 17.84 14.16
CA PRO A 126 5.57 16.52 13.59
C PRO A 126 4.86 16.28 12.27
N VAL A 127 5.62 16.11 11.21
CA VAL A 127 5.13 16.00 9.83
C VAL A 127 5.89 14.95 9.02
N ALA A 128 5.24 14.41 8.01
CA ALA A 128 5.87 13.60 6.97
C ALA A 128 5.33 13.95 5.59
N SER A 129 6.16 13.71 4.56
CA SER A 129 5.72 13.69 3.17
C SER A 129 6.00 12.33 2.55
N ILE A 130 5.10 11.86 1.68
CA ILE A 130 5.23 10.64 0.88
C ILE A 130 5.07 11.03 -0.58
N GLY A 131 6.10 10.82 -1.38
CA GLY A 131 6.07 11.24 -2.78
C GLY A 131 7.34 10.87 -3.54
N THR A 132 7.58 11.59 -4.62
CA THR A 132 8.70 11.38 -5.55
C THR A 132 10.07 11.42 -4.85
N LEU A 133 10.22 12.29 -3.87
CA LEU A 133 11.45 12.40 -3.07
C LEU A 133 11.59 11.26 -2.04
N GLY A 134 10.64 10.33 -1.99
CA GLY A 134 10.57 9.28 -1.00
C GLY A 134 9.68 9.65 0.18
N ILE A 135 9.92 9.00 1.32
CA ILE A 135 9.19 9.27 2.57
C ILE A 135 10.10 10.06 3.49
N LYS A 136 9.75 11.33 3.70
CA LYS A 136 10.49 12.26 4.56
C LYS A 136 9.83 12.38 5.91
N TYR A 137 10.57 12.18 7.00
CA TYR A 137 10.15 12.44 8.37
C TYR A 137 11.34 12.47 9.31
N LYS A 138 11.32 13.32 10.35
CA LYS A 138 12.37 13.41 11.38
C LYS A 138 13.78 13.45 10.77
N ASN A 139 14.00 14.27 9.74
CA ASN A 139 15.27 14.41 9.01
C ASN A 139 15.76 13.10 8.34
N LYS A 140 14.89 12.11 8.15
CA LYS A 140 15.17 10.86 7.43
C LYS A 140 14.44 10.85 6.10
N ILE A 141 15.06 10.25 5.09
CA ILE A 141 14.45 10.00 3.79
C ILE A 141 14.55 8.51 3.48
N ILE A 142 13.41 7.88 3.25
CA ILE A 142 13.35 6.49 2.77
C ILE A 142 12.97 6.54 1.29
N LYS A 143 13.89 6.12 0.43
CA LYS A 143 13.62 6.05 -1.03
C LYS A 143 12.62 4.92 -1.33
N THR A 144 11.59 5.22 -2.12
CA THR A 144 10.54 4.27 -2.50
C THR A 144 10.58 3.87 -3.96
N GLY A 145 11.32 4.62 -4.78
CA GLY A 145 11.40 4.41 -6.23
C GLY A 145 10.13 4.77 -7.02
N LEU A 146 9.06 5.17 -6.35
CA LEU A 146 7.77 5.53 -6.94
C LEU A 146 7.21 6.79 -6.28
N THR A 147 6.57 7.67 -7.07
CA THR A 147 5.86 8.86 -6.55
C THR A 147 4.76 8.47 -5.56
N SER A 148 3.97 7.47 -5.91
CA SER A 148 3.02 6.84 -4.98
C SER A 148 3.45 5.39 -4.79
N PRO A 149 3.90 4.98 -3.59
CA PRO A 149 4.24 3.59 -3.29
C PRO A 149 3.06 2.66 -3.55
N ASP A 150 3.30 1.35 -3.63
CA ASP A 150 2.21 0.38 -3.70
C ASP A 150 1.30 0.46 -2.46
N VAL A 151 0.08 -0.07 -2.59
CA VAL A 151 -0.95 0.08 -1.56
C VAL A 151 -0.57 -0.54 -0.22
N ILE A 152 0.12 -1.68 -0.22
CA ILE A 152 0.56 -2.36 1.00
C ILE A 152 1.61 -1.50 1.72
N SER A 153 2.60 -1.04 0.96
CA SER A 153 3.66 -0.15 1.46
C SER A 153 3.10 1.16 1.98
N THR A 154 2.15 1.78 1.28
CA THR A 154 1.52 3.03 1.71
C THR A 154 0.87 2.87 3.09
N HIS A 155 0.03 1.85 3.27
CA HIS A 155 -0.62 1.60 4.57
C HIS A 155 0.38 1.24 5.68
N LYS A 156 1.44 0.49 5.34
CA LYS A 156 2.53 0.15 6.27
C LYS A 156 3.26 1.40 6.75
N TYR A 157 3.62 2.30 5.83
CA TYR A 157 4.32 3.54 6.17
C TYR A 157 3.44 4.48 7.00
N LEU A 158 2.15 4.62 6.68
CA LEU A 158 1.24 5.38 7.51
C LEU A 158 1.21 4.87 8.96
N GLN A 159 1.20 3.55 9.17
CA GLN A 159 1.30 2.99 10.51
C GLN A 159 2.65 3.28 11.18
N ILE A 160 3.77 3.21 10.44
CA ILE A 160 5.10 3.56 10.95
C ILE A 160 5.14 5.02 11.39
N LEU A 161 4.63 5.94 10.56
CA LEU A 161 4.57 7.36 10.86
C LEU A 161 3.73 7.62 12.12
N LYS A 162 2.56 7.00 12.23
CA LYS A 162 1.73 7.12 13.43
C LYS A 162 2.41 6.60 14.69
N LYS A 163 3.11 5.46 14.61
CA LYS A 163 3.91 4.94 15.73
C LYS A 163 5.04 5.90 16.14
N ASN A 164 5.55 6.68 15.19
CA ASN A 164 6.53 7.73 15.42
C ASN A 164 5.91 9.06 15.90
N LYS A 165 4.62 9.08 16.29
CA LYS A 165 3.86 10.25 16.77
C LYS A 165 3.71 11.34 15.70
N ILE A 166 3.71 10.97 14.41
CA ILE A 166 3.48 11.88 13.29
C ILE A 166 2.02 11.77 12.90
N ASP A 167 1.30 12.88 13.06
CA ASP A 167 -0.13 12.96 12.75
C ASP A 167 -0.44 13.80 11.50
N ASN A 168 0.52 14.54 10.97
CA ASN A 168 0.37 15.36 9.78
C ASN A 168 1.15 14.73 8.63
N VAL A 169 0.47 14.30 7.58
CA VAL A 169 1.09 13.63 6.43
C VAL A 169 0.52 14.20 5.16
N ILE A 170 1.38 14.59 4.22
CA ILE A 170 1.01 14.90 2.84
C ILE A 170 1.47 13.77 1.93
N ILE A 171 0.62 13.37 0.98
CA ILE A 171 0.89 12.29 0.02
C ILE A 171 0.72 12.80 -1.40
N GLU A 172 1.74 12.62 -2.24
CA GLU A 172 1.60 12.85 -3.67
C GLU A 172 0.72 11.76 -4.30
N ALA A 173 -0.40 12.16 -4.85
CA ALA A 173 -1.35 11.31 -5.57
C ALA A 173 -1.12 11.49 -7.08
N SER A 174 -0.28 10.66 -7.67
CA SER A 174 -0.10 10.64 -9.13
C SER A 174 -1.31 10.02 -9.82
N SER A 175 -1.59 10.40 -11.10
CA SER A 175 -2.66 9.82 -11.92
C SER A 175 -2.54 8.29 -11.98
N HIS A 176 -1.35 7.76 -12.24
CA HIS A 176 -1.08 6.32 -12.20
C HIS A 176 -1.33 5.69 -10.81
N GLY A 177 -0.98 6.39 -9.72
CA GLY A 177 -1.22 5.93 -8.36
C GLY A 177 -2.70 5.82 -8.04
N LEU A 178 -3.49 6.80 -8.50
CA LEU A 178 -4.95 6.79 -8.35
C LEU A 178 -5.59 5.70 -9.22
N HIS A 179 -5.22 5.61 -10.50
CA HIS A 179 -5.72 4.57 -11.41
C HIS A 179 -5.41 3.15 -10.94
N GLN A 180 -4.30 2.96 -10.26
CA GLN A 180 -3.86 1.66 -9.73
C GLN A 180 -4.31 1.39 -8.29
N ASP A 181 -5.27 2.12 -7.75
CA ASP A 181 -5.82 1.96 -6.38
C ASP A 181 -4.76 2.05 -5.27
N ARG A 182 -3.58 2.68 -5.52
CA ARG A 182 -2.47 2.70 -4.55
C ARG A 182 -2.79 3.48 -3.27
N LEU A 183 -3.77 4.37 -3.34
CA LEU A 183 -4.22 5.23 -2.24
C LEU A 183 -5.64 4.88 -1.76
N HIS A 184 -6.19 3.75 -2.22
CA HIS A 184 -7.52 3.34 -1.83
C HIS A 184 -7.59 2.99 -0.34
N HIS A 185 -8.77 3.09 0.28
CA HIS A 185 -9.01 2.90 1.73
C HIS A 185 -8.14 3.78 2.65
N ILE A 186 -7.65 4.93 2.15
CA ILE A 186 -7.06 5.99 2.96
C ILE A 186 -8.09 7.11 3.11
N ASN A 187 -8.36 7.49 4.36
CA ASN A 187 -9.24 8.61 4.65
C ASN A 187 -8.45 9.92 4.59
N PHE A 188 -8.55 10.63 3.48
CA PHE A 188 -7.98 11.97 3.32
C PHE A 188 -8.86 13.01 3.99
N LYS A 189 -8.24 13.90 4.77
CA LYS A 189 -8.92 15.04 5.40
C LYS A 189 -9.10 16.21 4.43
N ALA A 190 -8.19 16.34 3.48
CA ALA A 190 -8.22 17.34 2.43
C ALA A 190 -7.46 16.84 1.20
N ALA A 191 -7.74 17.46 0.05
CA ALA A 191 -6.98 17.28 -1.17
C ALA A 191 -6.63 18.63 -1.79
N ILE A 192 -5.40 18.75 -2.29
CA ILE A 192 -4.90 19.92 -3.01
C ILE A 192 -4.79 19.53 -4.47
N PHE A 193 -5.42 20.31 -5.33
CA PHE A 193 -5.32 20.20 -6.78
C PHE A 193 -4.48 21.38 -7.29
N THR A 194 -3.29 21.09 -7.81
CA THR A 194 -2.34 22.16 -8.20
C THR A 194 -2.70 22.80 -9.53
N ASN A 195 -2.85 21.98 -10.56
CA ASN A 195 -3.22 22.40 -11.91
C ASN A 195 -3.59 21.19 -12.77
N PHE A 196 -4.21 21.47 -13.89
CA PHE A 196 -4.51 20.47 -14.92
C PHE A 196 -3.97 20.96 -16.26
N SER A 197 -3.07 20.17 -16.83
CA SER A 197 -2.60 20.34 -18.20
C SER A 197 -2.47 18.97 -18.86
N GLN A 198 -2.34 18.94 -20.16
CA GLN A 198 -2.19 17.71 -20.92
C GLN A 198 -0.85 17.05 -20.55
N ASP A 199 -0.91 15.81 -20.04
CA ASP A 199 0.25 15.03 -19.61
C ASP A 199 -0.10 13.54 -19.70
N HIS A 200 0.90 12.67 -19.93
CA HIS A 200 0.70 11.22 -20.03
C HIS A 200 -0.36 10.82 -21.08
N LEU A 201 -0.06 11.12 -22.36
CA LEU A 201 -0.92 10.81 -23.51
C LEU A 201 -0.70 9.40 -24.10
N ASP A 202 -0.04 8.54 -23.37
CA ASP A 202 0.33 7.19 -23.79
C ASP A 202 -0.84 6.20 -23.66
#